data_5f16b4aa25cf68f0be1feeec332edcf8
#
_entry.id   5f16b4aa25cf68f0be1feeec332edcf8
#
_cell.length_a   1.000
_cell.length_b   1.000
_cell.length_c   1.000
_cell.angle_alpha   90.00
_cell.angle_beta   90.00
_cell.angle_gamma   90.00
#
_symmetry.space_group_name_H-M   'P 1'
#
loop_
_entity.id
_entity.type
_entity.pdbx_description
1 polymer ?
#
loop_
_entity_poly.entity_id
_entity_poly.type
_entity_poly.pdbx_seq_one_letter_code
_entity_poly.pdbx_strand_id
1 'polypeptide(L)'
;MAPSHARPDADAATTSVMHRALIGNRQGAGLRSVSKACAVYVYYERPSSDGPGCVLHVIGDKIVRQSPWPFPFTDRLNIQPFIQTQVGATWKGETILNDARQIQRNINKAFTSMNRHVGKADNARMLVPMGSIVDDDFELSGQVAEVIMYDPSVAGGAGPHWMEAPQIPRWLREMVEKYESELDDLFSTHAVSRGEAPGDRNSGLALSILAEKDETPLGPMAMNQQRGWQSIAEMVLATMRHLMQQVDAARAKHGLPGMEVQDTLMRPDQSVVQFQWSAADLPEHPVVSVPLDAVMPRSQA
;
A
#
# COMPACT_ATOMS: atom_id res chain seq x y z
N MET A 1 -32.99 24.61 22.72
CA MET A 1 -32.53 23.33 23.31
C MET A 1 -31.74 22.62 22.23
N ALA A 2 -30.42 22.58 22.34
CA ALA A 2 -29.58 21.87 21.43
C ALA A 2 -29.67 20.37 21.73
N PRO A 3 -29.83 19.49 20.72
CA PRO A 3 -29.82 18.06 20.96
C PRO A 3 -28.45 17.65 21.47
N SER A 4 -28.45 16.95 22.61
CA SER A 4 -27.27 16.30 23.15
C SER A 4 -26.89 15.15 22.21
N HIS A 5 -26.06 15.42 21.22
CA HIS A 5 -25.43 14.37 20.43
C HIS A 5 -24.47 13.60 21.37
N ALA A 6 -24.85 12.37 21.65
CA ALA A 6 -23.98 11.43 22.32
C ALA A 6 -22.63 11.42 21.59
N ARG A 7 -21.57 11.74 22.34
CA ARG A 7 -20.20 11.60 21.86
C ARG A 7 -20.03 10.16 21.34
N PRO A 8 -19.54 9.94 20.13
CA PRO A 8 -18.88 8.69 19.88
C PRO A 8 -17.68 8.66 20.83
N ASP A 9 -17.63 7.69 21.70
CA ASP A 9 -16.42 7.31 22.43
C ASP A 9 -15.38 6.93 21.37
N ALA A 10 -14.76 7.97 20.78
CA ALA A 10 -13.60 7.80 19.94
C ALA A 10 -12.52 7.28 20.87
N ASP A 11 -12.30 5.99 20.81
CA ASP A 11 -11.26 5.29 21.54
C ASP A 11 -10.00 6.16 21.59
N ALA A 12 -9.67 6.66 22.76
CA ALA A 12 -8.42 7.40 22.99
C ALA A 12 -7.21 6.57 22.52
N ALA A 13 -7.34 5.25 22.48
CA ALA A 13 -6.41 4.30 21.89
C ALA A 13 -6.25 4.48 20.37
N THR A 14 -7.33 4.69 19.61
CA THR A 14 -7.24 4.87 18.14
C THR A 14 -6.60 6.22 17.80
N THR A 15 -6.92 7.25 18.57
CA THR A 15 -6.30 8.58 18.45
C THR A 15 -4.81 8.53 18.78
N SER A 16 -4.40 7.77 19.80
CA SER A 16 -3.00 7.61 20.18
C SER A 16 -2.21 6.79 19.13
N VAL A 17 -2.84 5.83 18.47
CA VAL A 17 -2.21 5.01 17.41
C VAL A 17 -2.03 5.81 16.13
N MET A 18 -3.03 6.59 15.69
CA MET A 18 -2.86 7.50 14.56
C MET A 18 -1.85 8.62 14.84
N HIS A 19 -1.86 9.18 16.03
CA HIS A 19 -0.89 10.19 16.47
C HIS A 19 0.53 9.59 16.53
N ARG A 20 0.69 8.35 17.02
CA ARG A 20 1.95 7.62 16.97
C ARG A 20 2.37 7.23 15.55
N ALA A 21 1.46 6.82 14.67
CA ALA A 21 1.78 6.48 13.29
C ALA A 21 2.23 7.70 12.48
N LEU A 22 1.62 8.86 12.69
CA LEU A 22 2.00 10.12 12.05
C LEU A 22 3.29 10.74 12.60
N ILE A 23 3.56 10.58 13.89
CA ILE A 23 4.72 11.17 14.57
C ILE A 23 5.85 10.16 14.77
N GLY A 24 5.53 8.88 15.03
CA GLY A 24 6.50 7.84 15.40
C GLY A 24 7.39 7.36 14.26
N ASN A 25 6.99 7.53 13.01
CA ASN A 25 7.81 7.10 11.85
C ASN A 25 8.85 8.14 11.42
N ARG A 26 8.99 9.24 12.15
CA ARG A 26 9.98 10.31 11.88
C ARG A 26 11.16 10.34 12.85
N GLN A 27 11.29 9.35 13.74
CA GLN A 27 12.43 9.29 14.67
C GLN A 27 13.79 8.97 14.03
N GLY A 28 13.82 8.66 12.71
CA GLY A 28 15.08 8.43 11.98
C GLY A 28 15.73 9.64 11.32
N ALA A 29 15.06 10.77 11.28
CA ALA A 29 15.58 11.99 10.65
C ALA A 29 15.43 13.15 11.61
N GLY A 30 16.39 13.39 12.48
CA GLY A 30 16.68 14.59 13.29
C GLY A 30 15.68 15.76 13.35
N LEU A 31 14.39 15.53 13.20
CA LEU A 31 13.33 16.52 13.29
C LEU A 31 12.99 16.73 14.76
N ARG A 32 13.31 17.92 15.25
CA ARG A 32 12.90 18.45 16.54
C ARG A 32 11.43 18.13 16.79
N SER A 33 11.13 17.52 17.94
CA SER A 33 9.76 17.30 18.38
C SER A 33 9.00 18.63 18.34
N VAL A 34 8.00 18.72 17.47
CA VAL A 34 7.11 19.89 17.45
C VAL A 34 6.18 19.75 18.66
N SER A 35 6.65 20.22 19.81
CA SER A 35 5.95 20.14 21.10
C SER A 35 4.67 20.98 21.19
N LYS A 36 4.24 21.61 20.08
CA LYS A 36 3.08 22.51 20.02
C LYS A 36 2.09 22.15 18.90
N ALA A 37 2.09 20.91 18.42
CA ALA A 37 1.08 20.46 17.45
C ALA A 37 -0.20 20.04 18.18
N CYS A 38 -1.35 20.54 17.74
CA CYS A 38 -2.66 20.08 18.17
C CYS A 38 -3.37 19.35 17.03
N ALA A 39 -4.17 18.33 17.36
CA ALA A 39 -5.01 17.65 16.40
C ALA A 39 -6.26 18.50 16.13
N VAL A 40 -6.54 18.75 14.87
CA VAL A 40 -7.77 19.38 14.41
C VAL A 40 -8.64 18.31 13.78
N TYR A 41 -9.83 18.12 14.32
CA TYR A 41 -10.83 17.22 13.75
C TYR A 41 -11.76 18.03 12.87
N VAL A 42 -11.92 17.61 11.60
CA VAL A 42 -12.87 18.22 10.68
C VAL A 42 -14.04 17.24 10.52
N TYR A 43 -15.19 17.67 11.02
CA TYR A 43 -16.43 16.88 10.94
C TYR A 43 -17.31 17.45 9.82
N TYR A 44 -17.76 16.58 8.94
CA TYR A 44 -18.68 16.89 7.85
C TYR A 44 -20.03 16.29 8.15
N GLU A 45 -21.04 17.13 8.27
CA GLU A 45 -22.43 16.74 8.33
C GLU A 45 -23.09 16.98 6.96
N ARG A 46 -23.53 15.90 6.32
CA ARG A 46 -24.18 16.02 5.01
C ARG A 46 -25.57 16.64 5.14
N PRO A 47 -26.02 17.37 4.11
CA PRO A 47 -27.42 17.78 4.03
C PRO A 47 -28.36 16.56 4.13
N SER A 48 -29.41 16.71 4.92
CA SER A 48 -30.45 15.69 5.12
C SER A 48 -31.79 16.37 5.27
N SER A 49 -32.89 15.59 5.47
CA SER A 49 -34.20 16.12 5.82
C SER A 49 -34.18 16.99 7.09
N ASP A 50 -33.20 16.77 7.96
CA ASP A 50 -33.13 17.38 9.29
C ASP A 50 -32.32 18.68 9.29
N GLY A 51 -31.56 18.95 8.22
CA GLY A 51 -30.76 20.17 8.15
C GLY A 51 -29.91 20.33 6.88
N PRO A 52 -29.43 21.57 6.63
CA PRO A 52 -28.67 21.90 5.43
C PRO A 52 -27.24 21.37 5.41
N GLY A 53 -26.84 20.66 6.45
CA GLY A 53 -25.46 20.20 6.61
C GLY A 53 -24.49 21.29 7.05
N CYS A 54 -23.35 20.90 7.61
CA CYS A 54 -22.31 21.81 8.04
C CYS A 54 -20.93 21.16 8.09
N VAL A 55 -19.90 22.00 8.20
CA VAL A 55 -18.53 21.58 8.46
C VAL A 55 -18.07 22.19 9.77
N LEU A 56 -17.65 21.34 10.69
CA LEU A 56 -17.15 21.75 12.01
C LEU A 56 -15.66 21.44 12.12
N HIS A 57 -14.90 22.43 12.58
CA HIS A 57 -13.51 22.24 12.97
C HIS A 57 -13.45 22.20 14.49
N VAL A 58 -12.98 21.09 15.04
CA VAL A 58 -12.95 20.85 16.49
C VAL A 58 -11.50 20.63 16.94
N ILE A 59 -11.11 21.34 17.99
CA ILE A 59 -9.82 21.17 18.67
C ILE A 59 -10.11 20.82 20.12
N GLY A 60 -9.71 19.63 20.53
CA GLY A 60 -10.10 19.11 21.83
C GLY A 60 -11.62 19.04 21.98
N ASP A 61 -12.19 19.77 22.92
CA ASP A 61 -13.64 19.83 23.19
C ASP A 61 -14.32 21.09 22.64
N LYS A 62 -13.59 21.93 21.87
CA LYS A 62 -14.10 23.22 21.39
C LYS A 62 -14.27 23.25 19.89
N ILE A 63 -15.43 23.71 19.44
CA ILE A 63 -15.65 24.04 18.03
C ILE A 63 -14.95 25.38 17.77
N VAL A 64 -13.93 25.35 16.90
CA VAL A 64 -13.15 26.53 16.53
C VAL A 64 -13.77 27.26 15.34
N ARG A 65 -14.36 26.50 14.43
CA ARG A 65 -14.99 27.02 13.22
C ARG A 65 -16.20 26.19 12.85
N GLN A 66 -17.27 26.86 12.49
CA GLN A 66 -18.45 26.27 11.85
C GLN A 66 -18.67 26.96 10.52
N SER A 67 -18.89 26.19 9.48
CA SER A 67 -19.15 26.67 8.13
C SER A 67 -20.38 25.95 7.57
N PRO A 68 -21.19 26.56 6.72
CA PRO A 68 -22.24 25.86 6.00
C PRO A 68 -21.64 24.77 5.11
N TRP A 69 -22.50 23.85 4.64
CA TRP A 69 -22.09 22.83 3.68
C TRP A 69 -21.47 23.48 2.44
N PRO A 70 -20.24 23.11 2.07
CA PRO A 70 -19.50 23.81 1.01
C PRO A 70 -19.91 23.39 -0.42
N PHE A 71 -20.71 22.33 -0.55
CA PHE A 71 -21.11 21.77 -1.84
C PHE A 71 -22.62 21.80 -2.03
N PRO A 72 -23.24 22.99 -2.25
CA PRO A 72 -24.69 23.13 -2.30
C PRO A 72 -25.34 22.38 -3.47
N PHE A 73 -24.57 21.94 -4.45
CA PHE A 73 -24.98 21.18 -5.64
C PHE A 73 -24.93 19.67 -5.44
N THR A 74 -24.45 19.18 -4.30
CA THR A 74 -24.35 17.72 -4.02
C THR A 74 -24.40 17.47 -2.51
N ASP A 75 -24.94 16.32 -2.14
CA ASP A 75 -24.91 15.77 -0.78
C ASP A 75 -23.68 14.87 -0.54
N ARG A 76 -22.85 14.67 -1.57
CA ARG A 76 -21.64 13.83 -1.47
C ARG A 76 -20.49 14.58 -0.82
N LEU A 77 -19.67 13.83 -0.07
CA LEU A 77 -18.40 14.34 0.45
C LEU A 77 -17.41 14.51 -0.69
N ASN A 78 -16.55 15.51 -0.59
CA ASN A 78 -15.43 15.73 -1.51
C ASN A 78 -14.24 14.77 -1.27
N ILE A 79 -14.50 13.66 -0.62
CA ILE A 79 -13.52 12.64 -0.27
C ILE A 79 -13.97 11.33 -0.90
N GLN A 80 -13.16 10.81 -1.81
CA GLN A 80 -13.40 9.53 -2.44
C GLN A 80 -12.34 8.53 -1.95
N PRO A 81 -12.71 7.51 -1.18
CA PRO A 81 -11.78 6.45 -0.82
C PRO A 81 -11.52 5.53 -2.02
N PHE A 82 -10.26 5.24 -2.29
CA PHE A 82 -9.86 4.17 -3.18
C PHE A 82 -9.61 2.92 -2.35
N ILE A 83 -10.50 1.96 -2.48
CA ILE A 83 -10.49 0.73 -1.69
C ILE A 83 -10.04 -0.39 -2.62
N GLN A 84 -8.98 -1.11 -2.26
CA GLN A 84 -8.51 -2.26 -3.02
C GLN A 84 -9.45 -3.45 -2.83
N THR A 85 -9.69 -3.82 -1.58
CA THR A 85 -10.62 -4.89 -1.20
C THR A 85 -11.54 -4.36 -0.11
N GLN A 86 -12.85 -4.46 -0.33
CA GLN A 86 -13.83 -4.03 0.66
C GLN A 86 -14.01 -5.12 1.73
N VAL A 87 -13.91 -4.73 2.98
CA VAL A 87 -14.13 -5.65 4.12
C VAL A 87 -15.42 -5.29 4.84
N GLY A 88 -16.40 -6.16 4.69
CA GLY A 88 -17.72 -5.98 5.31
C GLY A 88 -18.44 -4.71 4.84
N ALA A 89 -19.24 -4.13 5.73
CA ALA A 89 -19.99 -2.89 5.48
C ALA A 89 -19.21 -1.62 5.87
N THR A 90 -17.89 -1.71 6.09
CA THR A 90 -17.08 -0.58 6.48
C THR A 90 -16.56 0.19 5.26
N TRP A 91 -16.35 1.50 5.42
CA TRP A 91 -15.71 2.33 4.41
C TRP A 91 -14.19 2.09 4.32
N LYS A 92 -13.62 1.36 5.27
CA LYS A 92 -12.21 0.97 5.27
C LYS A 92 -12.03 -0.26 4.41
N GLY A 93 -11.06 -0.23 3.53
CA GLY A 93 -10.63 -1.38 2.77
C GLY A 93 -9.37 -2.01 3.35
N GLU A 94 -9.12 -3.23 2.96
CA GLU A 94 -7.84 -3.88 3.18
C GLU A 94 -7.02 -3.92 1.89
N THR A 95 -5.72 -3.97 2.07
CA THR A 95 -4.78 -4.13 0.97
C THR A 95 -4.19 -5.53 1.03
N ILE A 96 -3.95 -6.12 -0.13
CA ILE A 96 -3.24 -7.41 -0.29
C ILE A 96 -1.87 -7.42 0.42
N LEU A 97 -1.27 -6.23 0.63
CA LEU A 97 -0.01 -6.10 1.37
C LEU A 97 -0.12 -6.52 2.84
N ASN A 98 -1.31 -6.53 3.43
CA ASN A 98 -1.50 -7.02 4.80
C ASN A 98 -1.25 -8.53 4.88
N ASP A 99 -1.74 -9.29 3.89
CA ASP A 99 -1.56 -10.74 3.80
C ASP A 99 -0.10 -11.05 3.42
N ALA A 100 0.46 -10.33 2.46
CA ALA A 100 1.86 -10.47 2.05
C ALA A 100 2.84 -10.22 3.19
N ARG A 101 2.52 -9.34 4.13
CA ARG A 101 3.39 -8.97 5.26
C ARG A 101 3.82 -10.17 6.09
N GLN A 102 2.90 -11.11 6.34
CA GLN A 102 3.22 -12.28 7.16
C GLN A 102 4.13 -13.25 6.41
N ILE A 103 3.87 -13.47 5.13
CA ILE A 103 4.70 -14.29 4.25
C ILE A 103 6.11 -13.70 4.17
N GLN A 104 6.23 -12.38 3.91
CA GLN A 104 7.52 -11.69 3.86
C GLN A 104 8.30 -11.78 5.18
N ARG A 105 7.62 -11.71 6.33
CA ARG A 105 8.27 -11.92 7.63
C ARG A 105 8.82 -13.33 7.79
N ASN A 106 8.12 -14.33 7.29
CA ASN A 106 8.57 -15.72 7.32
C ASN A 106 9.78 -15.94 6.42
N ILE A 107 9.77 -15.38 5.22
CA ILE A 107 10.93 -15.36 4.31
C ILE A 107 12.14 -14.73 5.01
N ASN A 108 11.99 -13.55 5.58
CA ASN A 108 13.08 -12.85 6.29
C ASN A 108 13.63 -13.67 7.48
N LYS A 109 12.76 -14.36 8.22
CA LYS A 109 13.19 -15.27 9.30
C LYS A 109 13.97 -16.47 8.75
N ALA A 110 13.53 -17.05 7.66
CA ALA A 110 14.20 -18.17 7.01
C ALA A 110 15.60 -17.76 6.53
N PHE A 111 15.71 -16.64 5.82
CA PHE A 111 17.01 -16.08 5.41
C PHE A 111 17.92 -15.76 6.60
N THR A 112 17.38 -15.18 7.66
CA THR A 112 18.16 -14.92 8.89
C THR A 112 18.68 -16.23 9.49
N SER A 113 17.89 -17.30 9.49
CA SER A 113 18.32 -18.63 9.93
C SER A 113 19.39 -19.22 9.03
N MET A 114 19.25 -19.11 7.71
CA MET A 114 20.29 -19.53 6.75
C MET A 114 21.60 -18.79 6.99
N ASN A 115 21.56 -17.46 7.12
CA ASN A 115 22.76 -16.65 7.39
C ASN A 115 23.45 -17.05 8.70
N ARG A 116 22.68 -17.41 9.73
CA ARG A 116 23.25 -17.93 10.97
C ARG A 116 23.93 -19.29 10.78
N HIS A 117 23.36 -20.16 9.94
CA HIS A 117 23.98 -21.43 9.60
C HIS A 117 25.29 -21.22 8.81
N VAL A 118 25.26 -20.32 7.81
CA VAL A 118 26.45 -19.94 7.04
C VAL A 118 27.54 -19.39 7.96
N GLY A 119 27.21 -18.42 8.84
CA GLY A 119 28.19 -17.87 9.76
C GLY A 119 28.76 -18.88 10.77
N LYS A 120 28.01 -19.94 11.11
CA LYS A 120 28.56 -21.06 11.90
C LYS A 120 29.44 -22.01 11.08
N ALA A 121 29.11 -22.16 9.78
CA ALA A 121 29.90 -22.99 8.87
C ALA A 121 31.22 -22.32 8.49
N ASP A 122 31.21 -20.99 8.33
CA ASP A 122 32.40 -20.19 8.01
C ASP A 122 33.40 -20.13 9.17
N ASN A 123 32.90 -20.20 10.41
CA ASN A 123 33.77 -20.27 11.59
C ASN A 123 34.20 -21.72 11.82
N ALA A 124 35.34 -22.11 11.23
CA ALA A 124 35.92 -23.42 11.45
C ALA A 124 36.24 -23.58 12.96
N ARG A 125 35.82 -24.70 13.54
CA ARG A 125 36.09 -25.05 14.94
C ARG A 125 36.96 -26.27 15.00
N MET A 126 38.03 -26.18 15.79
CA MET A 126 38.91 -27.28 16.02
C MET A 126 38.71 -27.81 17.44
N LEU A 127 38.45 -29.09 17.56
CA LEU A 127 38.39 -29.78 18.84
C LEU A 127 39.80 -30.28 19.19
N VAL A 128 40.33 -29.85 20.31
CA VAL A 128 41.69 -30.18 20.75
C VAL A 128 41.61 -30.81 22.14
N PRO A 129 42.16 -32.04 22.31
CA PRO A 129 42.26 -32.66 23.63
C PRO A 129 43.17 -31.85 24.54
N MET A 130 42.79 -31.69 25.81
CA MET A 130 43.64 -31.06 26.80
C MET A 130 45.00 -31.79 26.91
N GLY A 131 46.09 -31.05 26.87
CA GLY A 131 47.44 -31.60 26.94
C GLY A 131 48.04 -32.14 25.64
N SER A 132 47.32 -32.04 24.52
CA SER A 132 47.85 -32.47 23.20
C SER A 132 48.69 -31.40 22.51
N ILE A 133 48.58 -30.15 22.90
CA ILE A 133 49.43 -29.05 22.44
C ILE A 133 50.41 -28.75 23.56
N VAL A 134 51.72 -28.96 23.25
CA VAL A 134 52.82 -28.79 24.21
C VAL A 134 53.34 -27.36 24.20
N ASP A 135 53.01 -26.60 23.20
CA ASP A 135 53.56 -25.25 22.99
C ASP A 135 52.50 -24.22 23.40
N ASP A 136 52.81 -23.41 24.42
CA ASP A 136 51.93 -22.35 24.93
C ASP A 136 51.74 -21.20 23.92
N ASP A 137 52.61 -21.10 22.90
CA ASP A 137 52.57 -20.12 21.84
C ASP A 137 51.93 -20.63 20.53
N PHE A 138 51.17 -21.75 20.59
CA PHE A 138 50.49 -22.29 19.41
C PHE A 138 49.32 -21.37 18.97
N GLU A 139 49.61 -20.48 18.03
CA GLU A 139 48.65 -19.71 17.30
C GLU A 139 48.31 -20.42 15.97
N LEU A 140 47.04 -20.75 15.74
CA LEU A 140 46.55 -21.12 14.42
C LEU A 140 46.69 -19.92 13.48
N SER A 141 47.79 -19.91 12.71
CA SER A 141 48.05 -18.87 11.71
C SER A 141 47.03 -18.98 10.59
N GLY A 142 46.10 -18.06 10.55
CA GLY A 142 45.15 -17.88 9.46
C GLY A 142 43.71 -17.99 9.91
N GLN A 143 43.10 -16.86 10.05
CA GLN A 143 41.69 -16.59 10.15
C GLN A 143 40.81 -17.51 11.01
N VAL A 144 40.54 -17.01 12.21
CA VAL A 144 39.33 -17.26 13.02
C VAL A 144 38.93 -18.74 13.10
N ALA A 145 39.79 -19.59 13.60
CA ALA A 145 39.43 -20.91 14.08
C ALA A 145 39.18 -20.81 15.60
N GLU A 146 37.94 -21.10 16.03
CA GLU A 146 37.65 -21.24 17.45
C GLU A 146 38.17 -22.60 17.93
N VAL A 147 39.17 -22.59 18.83
CA VAL A 147 39.70 -23.82 19.44
C VAL A 147 38.87 -24.17 20.68
N ILE A 148 38.27 -25.33 20.67
CA ILE A 148 37.53 -25.87 21.80
C ILE A 148 38.37 -26.99 22.44
N MET A 149 38.84 -26.77 23.66
CA MET A 149 39.56 -27.79 24.42
C MET A 149 38.56 -28.75 25.08
N TYR A 150 38.79 -30.05 24.98
CA TYR A 150 37.99 -31.06 25.60
C TYR A 150 38.83 -32.08 26.40
N ASP A 151 38.22 -32.76 27.36
CA ASP A 151 38.88 -33.81 28.14
C ASP A 151 38.85 -35.14 27.37
N PRO A 152 40.00 -35.68 26.95
CA PRO A 152 40.08 -36.94 26.17
C PRO A 152 39.61 -38.17 26.95
N SER A 153 39.61 -38.14 28.28
CA SER A 153 39.12 -39.25 29.11
C SER A 153 37.64 -39.47 28.98
N VAL A 154 36.86 -38.37 28.69
CA VAL A 154 35.40 -38.42 28.52
C VAL A 154 35.03 -38.75 27.07
N ALA A 155 35.85 -38.37 26.10
CA ALA A 155 35.55 -38.42 24.67
C ALA A 155 36.21 -39.59 23.91
N GLY A 156 36.75 -40.59 24.60
CA GLY A 156 37.27 -41.80 23.94
C GLY A 156 38.61 -41.65 23.22
N GLY A 157 39.43 -40.62 23.53
CA GLY A 157 40.83 -40.56 23.12
C GLY A 157 41.09 -40.12 21.67
N ALA A 158 40.15 -39.50 21.01
CA ALA A 158 40.35 -38.95 19.64
C ALA A 158 41.35 -37.78 19.66
N GLY A 159 42.23 -37.72 18.66
CA GLY A 159 43.20 -36.62 18.48
C GLY A 159 42.52 -35.31 18.03
N PRO A 160 43.27 -34.21 17.86
CA PRO A 160 42.76 -32.97 17.34
C PRO A 160 42.05 -33.19 15.99
N HIS A 161 40.85 -32.70 15.87
CA HIS A 161 40.06 -32.80 14.61
C HIS A 161 39.15 -31.59 14.42
N TRP A 162 38.86 -31.31 13.16
CA TRP A 162 37.92 -30.24 12.82
C TRP A 162 36.50 -30.70 13.09
N MET A 163 35.71 -29.82 13.70
CA MET A 163 34.26 -30.03 13.82
C MET A 163 33.63 -29.89 12.44
N GLU A 164 32.78 -30.83 12.06
CA GLU A 164 32.05 -30.70 10.81
C GLU A 164 31.17 -29.48 10.80
N ALA A 165 31.24 -28.72 9.70
CA ALA A 165 30.41 -27.54 9.53
C ALA A 165 28.93 -27.93 9.49
N PRO A 166 28.06 -27.23 10.23
CA PRO A 166 26.63 -27.52 10.19
C PRO A 166 26.08 -27.23 8.80
N GLN A 167 25.52 -28.27 8.17
CA GLN A 167 24.88 -28.12 6.87
C GLN A 167 23.54 -27.38 7.00
N ILE A 168 23.22 -26.58 5.97
CA ILE A 168 21.90 -25.93 5.90
C ILE A 168 20.85 -27.03 5.68
N PRO A 169 19.87 -27.17 6.58
CA PRO A 169 18.82 -28.18 6.43
C PRO A 169 18.04 -27.99 5.12
N ARG A 170 17.81 -29.07 4.39
CA ARG A 170 17.12 -29.05 3.11
C ARG A 170 15.71 -28.45 3.23
N TRP A 171 14.98 -28.78 4.30
CA TRP A 171 13.65 -28.24 4.56
C TRP A 171 13.60 -26.72 4.64
N LEU A 172 14.70 -26.06 5.04
CA LEU A 172 14.75 -24.61 5.16
C LEU A 172 14.77 -23.93 3.78
N ARG A 173 15.40 -24.53 2.77
CA ARG A 173 15.34 -24.06 1.38
C ARG A 173 13.95 -24.28 0.79
N GLU A 174 13.42 -25.49 0.96
CA GLU A 174 12.07 -25.84 0.49
C GLU A 174 11.01 -24.90 1.10
N MET A 175 11.20 -24.46 2.34
CA MET A 175 10.32 -23.54 2.99
C MET A 175 10.38 -22.13 2.39
N VAL A 176 11.57 -21.65 2.00
CA VAL A 176 11.71 -20.35 1.30
C VAL A 176 11.03 -20.42 -0.06
N GLU A 177 11.34 -21.44 -0.86
CA GLU A 177 10.72 -21.64 -2.17
C GLU A 177 9.18 -21.70 -2.08
N LYS A 178 8.66 -22.37 -1.05
CA LYS A 178 7.21 -22.40 -0.80
C LYS A 178 6.64 -21.02 -0.47
N TYR A 179 7.29 -20.23 0.39
CA TYR A 179 6.82 -18.90 0.72
C TYR A 179 6.93 -17.93 -0.46
N GLU A 180 7.95 -18.07 -1.30
CA GLU A 180 8.07 -17.28 -2.54
C GLU A 180 6.93 -17.65 -3.51
N SER A 181 6.60 -18.93 -3.66
CA SER A 181 5.44 -19.36 -4.45
C SER A 181 4.12 -18.84 -3.87
N GLU A 182 3.92 -18.89 -2.53
CA GLU A 182 2.73 -18.34 -1.88
C GLU A 182 2.60 -16.81 -2.11
N LEU A 183 3.74 -16.10 -2.19
CA LEU A 183 3.76 -14.68 -2.47
C LEU A 183 3.39 -14.40 -3.93
N ASP A 184 3.94 -15.18 -4.87
CA ASP A 184 3.60 -15.11 -6.30
C ASP A 184 2.12 -15.38 -6.54
N ASP A 185 1.57 -16.42 -5.89
CA ASP A 185 0.14 -16.77 -5.96
C ASP A 185 -0.73 -15.64 -5.41
N LEU A 186 -0.33 -15.02 -4.28
CA LEU A 186 -1.07 -13.93 -3.68
C LEU A 186 -1.16 -12.70 -4.59
N PHE A 187 -0.07 -12.38 -5.29
CA PHE A 187 -0.04 -11.26 -6.22
C PHE A 187 -0.46 -11.63 -7.65
N SER A 188 -0.81 -12.89 -7.89
CA SER A 188 -1.13 -13.43 -9.23
C SER A 188 0.01 -13.16 -10.24
N THR A 189 1.26 -13.20 -9.75
CA THR A 189 2.46 -12.99 -10.56
C THR A 189 3.06 -14.34 -10.95
N HIS A 190 2.52 -14.95 -11.98
CA HIS A 190 3.03 -16.22 -12.50
C HIS A 190 4.06 -16.00 -13.63
N ALA A 191 4.68 -17.07 -14.09
CA ALA A 191 5.73 -17.04 -15.12
C ALA A 191 5.29 -16.26 -16.37
N VAL A 192 4.03 -16.42 -16.80
CA VAL A 192 3.48 -15.75 -17.99
C VAL A 192 3.39 -14.24 -17.78
N SER A 193 2.91 -13.77 -16.62
CA SER A 193 2.85 -12.33 -16.32
C SER A 193 4.23 -11.69 -16.18
N ARG A 194 5.27 -12.50 -15.91
CA ARG A 194 6.68 -12.07 -15.93
C ARG A 194 7.33 -12.15 -17.31
N GLY A 195 6.59 -12.58 -18.34
CA GLY A 195 7.11 -12.73 -19.70
C GLY A 195 7.93 -14.02 -19.90
N GLU A 196 7.85 -14.96 -18.97
CA GLU A 196 8.49 -16.27 -19.06
C GLU A 196 7.53 -17.27 -19.72
N ALA A 197 7.96 -17.92 -20.80
CA ALA A 197 7.15 -18.96 -21.43
C ALA A 197 7.22 -20.25 -20.60
N PRO A 198 6.09 -20.75 -20.07
CA PRO A 198 6.08 -22.00 -19.32
C PRO A 198 6.27 -23.18 -20.28
N GLY A 199 7.51 -23.67 -20.43
CA GLY A 199 7.86 -24.88 -21.19
C GLY A 199 8.05 -24.72 -22.68
N ASP A 200 8.51 -25.81 -23.34
CA ASP A 200 9.02 -25.81 -24.73
C ASP A 200 7.96 -25.73 -25.86
N ARG A 201 6.65 -25.78 -25.56
CA ARG A 201 5.59 -25.85 -26.56
C ARG A 201 4.34 -25.06 -26.24
N ASN A 202 4.49 -23.77 -26.06
CA ASN A 202 3.33 -22.92 -25.81
C ASN A 202 2.85 -22.22 -27.09
N SER A 203 1.63 -22.55 -27.51
CA SER A 203 0.95 -21.77 -28.56
C SER A 203 0.59 -20.38 -28.02
N GLY A 204 0.63 -19.38 -28.89
CA GLY A 204 0.22 -18.02 -28.51
C GLY A 204 -1.19 -17.97 -27.88
N LEU A 205 -2.10 -18.85 -28.30
CA LEU A 205 -3.43 -18.97 -27.71
C LEU A 205 -3.37 -19.47 -26.24
N ALA A 206 -2.51 -20.44 -25.93
CA ALA A 206 -2.36 -20.93 -24.57
C ALA A 206 -1.79 -19.85 -23.63
N LEU A 207 -0.82 -19.07 -24.13
CA LEU A 207 -0.26 -17.94 -23.39
C LEU A 207 -1.29 -16.82 -23.15
N SER A 208 -2.15 -16.52 -24.12
CA SER A 208 -3.20 -15.51 -23.93
C SER A 208 -4.25 -15.95 -22.89
N ILE A 209 -4.63 -17.23 -22.87
CA ILE A 209 -5.55 -17.78 -21.85
C ILE A 209 -4.93 -17.75 -20.46
N LEU A 210 -3.63 -18.02 -20.34
CA LEU A 210 -2.92 -17.97 -19.08
C LEU A 210 -2.81 -16.53 -18.58
N ALA A 211 -2.49 -15.58 -19.46
CA ALA A 211 -2.45 -14.16 -19.12
C ALA A 211 -3.83 -13.65 -18.65
N GLU A 212 -4.93 -14.04 -19.33
CA GLU A 212 -6.28 -13.69 -18.91
C GLU A 212 -6.64 -14.27 -17.54
N LYS A 213 -6.16 -15.48 -17.22
CA LYS A 213 -6.35 -16.08 -15.88
C LYS A 213 -5.59 -15.33 -14.81
N ASP A 214 -4.38 -14.85 -15.10
CA ASP A 214 -3.57 -14.08 -14.16
C ASP A 214 -4.20 -12.71 -13.86
N GLU A 215 -4.92 -12.11 -14.82
CA GLU A 215 -5.62 -10.84 -14.64
C GLU A 215 -6.94 -10.99 -13.85
N THR A 216 -7.56 -12.18 -13.86
CA THR A 216 -8.89 -12.41 -13.25
C THR A 216 -8.96 -12.02 -11.76
N PRO A 217 -8.00 -12.36 -10.88
CA PRO A 217 -8.03 -11.97 -9.47
C PRO A 217 -7.89 -10.46 -9.24
N LEU A 218 -7.31 -9.73 -10.20
CA LEU A 218 -7.15 -8.28 -10.14
C LEU A 218 -8.42 -7.53 -10.56
N GLY A 219 -9.37 -8.21 -11.21
CA GLY A 219 -10.62 -7.63 -11.72
C GLY A 219 -11.40 -6.84 -10.67
N PRO A 220 -11.71 -7.39 -9.48
CA PRO A 220 -12.44 -6.68 -8.44
C PRO A 220 -11.72 -5.41 -7.95
N MET A 221 -10.39 -5.43 -7.88
CA MET A 221 -9.59 -4.26 -7.50
C MET A 221 -9.68 -3.16 -8.55
N ALA A 222 -9.55 -3.52 -9.83
CA ALA A 222 -9.69 -2.61 -10.96
C ALA A 222 -11.08 -2.00 -11.03
N MET A 223 -12.14 -2.79 -10.79
CA MET A 223 -13.52 -2.29 -10.73
C MET A 223 -13.72 -1.30 -9.58
N ASN A 224 -13.11 -1.51 -8.42
CA ASN A 224 -13.18 -0.58 -7.30
C ASN A 224 -12.46 0.73 -7.62
N GLN A 225 -11.31 0.67 -8.28
CA GLN A 225 -10.61 1.86 -8.76
C GLN A 225 -11.40 2.60 -9.84
N GLN A 226 -11.97 1.87 -10.79
CA GLN A 226 -12.84 2.43 -11.83
C GLN A 226 -14.00 3.23 -11.21
N ARG A 227 -14.71 2.64 -10.25
CA ARG A 227 -15.79 3.32 -9.52
C ARG A 227 -15.29 4.57 -8.78
N GLY A 228 -14.10 4.50 -8.18
CA GLY A 228 -13.48 5.64 -7.54
C GLY A 228 -13.24 6.80 -8.51
N TRP A 229 -12.66 6.52 -9.66
CA TRP A 229 -12.44 7.51 -10.72
C TRP A 229 -13.74 8.06 -11.31
N GLN A 230 -14.74 7.21 -11.53
CA GLN A 230 -16.07 7.66 -11.96
C GLN A 230 -16.67 8.66 -10.98
N SER A 231 -16.65 8.33 -9.69
CA SER A 231 -17.19 9.20 -8.64
C SER A 231 -16.46 10.55 -8.57
N ILE A 232 -15.13 10.55 -8.71
CA ILE A 232 -14.34 11.78 -8.77
C ILE A 232 -14.71 12.61 -9.99
N ALA A 233 -14.75 11.99 -11.16
CA ALA A 233 -15.06 12.69 -12.41
C ALA A 233 -16.47 13.31 -12.38
N GLU A 234 -17.47 12.57 -11.88
CA GLU A 234 -18.83 13.08 -11.68
C GLU A 234 -18.84 14.31 -10.75
N MET A 235 -18.09 14.25 -9.64
CA MET A 235 -17.99 15.36 -8.70
C MET A 235 -17.28 16.57 -9.30
N VAL A 236 -16.22 16.34 -10.05
CA VAL A 236 -15.48 17.41 -10.77
C VAL A 236 -16.41 18.12 -11.75
N LEU A 237 -17.15 17.36 -12.57
CA LEU A 237 -18.09 17.93 -13.54
C LEU A 237 -19.22 18.71 -12.86
N ALA A 238 -19.78 18.20 -11.78
CA ALA A 238 -20.79 18.89 -11.00
C ALA A 238 -20.25 20.19 -10.39
N THR A 239 -19.01 20.16 -9.89
CA THR A 239 -18.35 21.34 -9.33
C THR A 239 -18.06 22.37 -10.42
N MET A 240 -17.57 21.95 -11.57
CA MET A 240 -17.30 22.83 -12.73
C MET A 240 -18.59 23.52 -13.20
N ARG A 241 -19.68 22.76 -13.36
CA ARG A 241 -20.98 23.33 -13.71
C ARG A 241 -21.40 24.43 -12.70
N HIS A 242 -21.33 24.11 -11.41
CA HIS A 242 -21.74 25.04 -10.37
C HIS A 242 -20.89 26.33 -10.39
N LEU A 243 -19.57 26.21 -10.51
CA LEU A 243 -18.68 27.38 -10.59
C LEU A 243 -18.94 28.21 -11.83
N MET A 244 -19.14 27.58 -13.00
CA MET A 244 -19.49 28.29 -14.23
C MET A 244 -20.81 29.03 -14.10
N GLN A 245 -21.84 28.43 -13.52
CA GLN A 245 -23.12 29.09 -13.25
C GLN A 245 -22.96 30.32 -12.34
N GLN A 246 -22.10 30.23 -11.32
CA GLN A 246 -21.80 31.38 -10.45
C GLN A 246 -21.09 32.49 -11.22
N VAL A 247 -20.13 32.14 -12.07
CA VAL A 247 -19.41 33.10 -12.91
C VAL A 247 -20.36 33.74 -13.91
N ASP A 248 -21.22 32.97 -14.55
CA ASP A 248 -22.22 33.46 -15.51
C ASP A 248 -23.23 34.41 -14.83
N ALA A 249 -23.70 34.09 -13.63
CA ALA A 249 -24.56 34.95 -12.85
C ALA A 249 -23.85 36.26 -12.45
N ALA A 250 -22.56 36.21 -12.17
CA ALA A 250 -21.76 37.41 -11.90
C ALA A 250 -21.56 38.25 -13.15
N ARG A 251 -21.25 37.64 -14.29
CA ARG A 251 -21.06 38.29 -15.60
C ARG A 251 -22.34 38.95 -16.09
N ALA A 252 -23.48 38.27 -15.93
CA ALA A 252 -24.80 38.80 -16.31
C ALA A 252 -25.14 40.10 -15.55
N LYS A 253 -24.75 40.24 -14.28
CA LYS A 253 -24.91 41.50 -13.50
C LYS A 253 -24.16 42.68 -14.13
N HIS A 254 -23.13 42.41 -14.90
CA HIS A 254 -22.31 43.42 -15.59
C HIS A 254 -22.61 43.47 -17.11
N GLY A 255 -23.67 42.81 -17.58
CA GLY A 255 -24.06 42.80 -19.00
C GLY A 255 -23.09 42.07 -19.92
N LEU A 256 -22.26 41.17 -19.38
CA LEU A 256 -21.29 40.40 -20.13
C LEU A 256 -21.90 39.07 -20.57
N PRO A 257 -21.49 38.48 -21.72
CA PRO A 257 -21.93 37.19 -22.15
C PRO A 257 -21.47 36.08 -21.20
N GLY A 258 -22.14 34.92 -21.18
CA GLY A 258 -21.77 33.76 -20.42
C GLY A 258 -20.32 33.31 -20.67
N MET A 259 -19.83 32.46 -19.81
CA MET A 259 -18.49 31.90 -19.93
C MET A 259 -18.50 30.69 -20.89
N GLU A 260 -17.71 30.77 -21.93
CA GLU A 260 -17.42 29.64 -22.81
C GLU A 260 -15.99 29.19 -22.58
N VAL A 261 -15.80 27.89 -22.41
CA VAL A 261 -14.47 27.27 -22.26
C VAL A 261 -14.10 26.63 -23.58
N GLN A 262 -12.93 26.99 -24.09
CA GLN A 262 -12.32 26.29 -25.22
C GLN A 262 -11.38 25.22 -24.69
N ASP A 263 -11.58 24.01 -25.14
CA ASP A 263 -10.75 22.88 -24.77
C ASP A 263 -10.32 22.09 -26.00
N THR A 264 -9.27 21.31 -25.87
CA THR A 264 -8.67 20.52 -26.92
C THR A 264 -8.62 19.07 -26.52
N LEU A 265 -9.24 18.20 -27.31
CA LEU A 265 -9.17 16.77 -27.14
C LEU A 265 -8.22 16.17 -28.17
N MET A 266 -7.22 15.44 -27.70
CA MET A 266 -6.38 14.61 -28.54
C MET A 266 -7.04 13.22 -28.69
N ARG A 267 -7.41 12.86 -29.90
CA ARG A 267 -7.96 11.53 -30.20
C ARG A 267 -6.85 10.48 -30.26
N PRO A 268 -7.19 9.18 -30.18
CA PRO A 268 -6.23 8.09 -30.32
C PRO A 268 -5.43 8.12 -31.64
N ASP A 269 -6.01 8.71 -32.68
CA ASP A 269 -5.37 8.93 -34.02
C ASP A 269 -4.44 10.16 -34.06
N GLN A 270 -4.13 10.76 -32.91
CA GLN A 270 -3.34 11.98 -32.75
C GLN A 270 -3.97 13.24 -33.37
N SER A 271 -5.19 13.18 -33.84
CA SER A 271 -5.91 14.38 -34.27
C SER A 271 -6.35 15.21 -33.07
N VAL A 272 -6.22 16.52 -33.17
CA VAL A 272 -6.61 17.49 -32.16
C VAL A 272 -7.97 18.07 -32.53
N VAL A 273 -8.96 17.88 -31.68
CA VAL A 273 -10.28 18.47 -31.84
C VAL A 273 -10.45 19.57 -30.84
N GLN A 274 -10.70 20.78 -31.31
CA GLN A 274 -11.09 21.91 -30.48
C GLN A 274 -12.60 21.91 -30.32
N PHE A 275 -13.08 22.05 -29.10
CA PHE A 275 -14.51 22.18 -28.84
C PHE A 275 -14.73 23.28 -27.81
N GLN A 276 -15.89 23.88 -27.90
CA GLN A 276 -16.35 24.91 -26.95
C GLN A 276 -17.48 24.33 -26.14
N TRP A 277 -17.54 24.64 -24.87
CA TRP A 277 -18.60 24.21 -23.99
C TRP A 277 -18.90 25.27 -22.93
N SER A 278 -20.12 25.25 -22.43
CA SER A 278 -20.67 26.20 -21.47
C SER A 278 -21.28 25.46 -20.29
N ALA A 279 -21.72 26.18 -19.27
CA ALA A 279 -22.42 25.57 -18.14
C ALA A 279 -23.70 24.83 -18.54
N ALA A 280 -24.34 25.22 -19.64
CA ALA A 280 -25.56 24.61 -20.16
C ALA A 280 -25.32 23.23 -20.79
N ASP A 281 -24.11 23.00 -21.29
CA ASP A 281 -23.73 21.72 -21.91
C ASP A 281 -23.41 20.63 -20.87
N LEU A 282 -23.19 21.01 -19.60
CA LEU A 282 -22.96 20.08 -18.53
C LEU A 282 -24.27 19.64 -17.87
N PRO A 283 -24.55 18.33 -17.82
CA PRO A 283 -25.77 17.82 -17.19
C PRO A 283 -25.83 18.10 -15.69
N GLU A 284 -27.03 18.15 -15.14
CA GLU A 284 -27.23 18.35 -13.70
C GLU A 284 -26.69 17.18 -12.87
N HIS A 285 -26.87 15.98 -13.39
CA HIS A 285 -26.36 14.75 -12.81
C HIS A 285 -25.44 14.10 -13.84
N PRO A 286 -24.14 14.45 -13.86
CA PRO A 286 -23.21 13.85 -14.80
C PRO A 286 -23.03 12.36 -14.49
N VAL A 287 -23.10 11.54 -15.51
CA VAL A 287 -22.75 10.12 -15.46
C VAL A 287 -21.49 9.93 -16.28
N VAL A 288 -20.45 9.44 -15.63
CA VAL A 288 -19.14 9.22 -16.27
C VAL A 288 -18.89 7.73 -16.38
N SER A 289 -18.48 7.27 -17.55
CA SER A 289 -17.99 5.92 -17.75
C SER A 289 -16.48 5.96 -17.92
N VAL A 290 -15.77 5.27 -17.06
CA VAL A 290 -14.34 5.06 -17.17
C VAL A 290 -14.13 3.64 -17.69
N PRO A 291 -13.52 3.43 -18.88
CA PRO A 291 -13.25 2.09 -19.37
C PRO A 291 -12.26 1.37 -18.47
N LEU A 292 -12.44 0.06 -18.30
CA LEU A 292 -11.57 -0.75 -17.42
C LEU A 292 -10.11 -0.72 -17.90
N ASP A 293 -9.92 -0.62 -19.20
CA ASP A 293 -8.62 -0.52 -19.86
C ASP A 293 -7.81 0.72 -19.46
N ALA A 294 -8.50 1.80 -19.02
CA ALA A 294 -7.83 3.00 -18.54
C ALA A 294 -7.27 2.84 -17.12
N VAL A 295 -7.74 1.84 -16.39
CA VAL A 295 -7.35 1.57 -14.99
C VAL A 295 -6.31 0.45 -14.90
N MET A 296 -6.37 -0.50 -15.82
CA MET A 296 -5.39 -1.59 -15.92
C MET A 296 -4.40 -1.30 -17.05
N PRO A 297 -3.08 -1.27 -16.78
CA PRO A 297 -2.09 -1.23 -17.86
C PRO A 297 -2.20 -2.55 -18.65
N ARG A 298 -2.62 -2.47 -19.89
CA ARG A 298 -2.49 -3.61 -20.81
C ARG A 298 -1.03 -3.73 -21.21
N SER A 299 -0.46 -4.91 -21.09
CA SER A 299 0.74 -5.26 -21.81
C SER A 299 0.39 -5.14 -23.30
N GLN A 300 0.97 -4.15 -24.00
CA GLN A 300 0.92 -4.09 -25.44
C GLN A 300 1.74 -5.30 -25.93
N ALA A 301 1.03 -6.37 -26.31
CA ALA A 301 1.61 -7.50 -26.99
C ALA A 301 1.86 -7.15 -28.46
#